data_c16a2f4b87001c0484c749529f37a6c7
#
_entry.id   c16a2f4b87001c0484c749529f37a6c7
#
_cell.length_a   1.000
_cell.length_b   1.000
_cell.length_c   1.000
_cell.angle_alpha   90.00
_cell.angle_beta   90.00
_cell.angle_gamma   90.00
#
_symmetry.space_group_name_H-M   'P 1'
#
loop_
_entity.id
_entity.type
_entity.pdbx_description
1 polymer ?
#
loop_
_entity_poly.entity_id
_entity_poly.type
_entity_poly.pdbx_seq_one_letter_code
_entity_poly.pdbx_strand_id
1 'polypeptide(L)'
;MGSIVRNILAVILGAFVCMMLNGLLLGLMMKVVPPPEGFDPQVFSTYHLLEAKHLMAPFLAHALPSLIGGLLAALIAATRKVTFALVVGALHLLGGIAAAYMIP
;
A
#
# COMPACT_ATOMS: atom_id res chain seq x y z
N MET A 1 8.29 18.21 21.87
CA MET A 1 7.06 17.55 21.41
C MET A 1 6.75 16.37 22.31
N GLY A 2 5.50 16.26 22.77
CA GLY A 2 5.12 15.17 23.66
C GLY A 2 5.07 13.82 22.94
N SER A 3 5.19 12.74 23.72
CA SER A 3 5.19 11.39 23.14
C SER A 3 3.88 11.02 22.48
N ILE A 4 2.75 11.51 22.99
CA ILE A 4 1.43 11.28 22.36
C ILE A 4 1.38 11.91 20.97
N VAL A 5 1.86 13.14 20.83
CA VAL A 5 1.89 13.86 19.56
C VAL A 5 2.80 13.13 18.56
N ARG A 6 3.98 12.71 19.01
CA ARG A 6 4.89 11.96 18.14
C ARG A 6 4.28 10.63 17.68
N ASN A 7 3.60 9.92 18.58
CA ASN A 7 2.98 8.65 18.23
C ASN A 7 1.84 8.85 17.21
N ILE A 8 1.04 9.90 17.37
CA ILE A 8 0.00 10.24 16.40
C ILE A 8 0.61 10.59 15.06
N LEU A 9 1.66 11.41 15.04
CA LEU A 9 2.36 11.77 13.81
C LEU A 9 2.99 10.55 13.15
N ALA A 10 3.50 9.60 13.93
CA ALA A 10 4.06 8.36 13.39
C ALA A 10 3.03 7.60 12.55
N VAL A 11 1.81 7.45 13.07
CA VAL A 11 0.74 6.74 12.35
C VAL A 11 0.31 7.53 11.12
N ILE A 12 0.07 8.83 11.26
CA ILE A 12 -0.41 9.68 10.16
C ILE A 12 0.62 9.72 9.03
N LEU A 13 1.87 10.02 9.35
CA LEU A 13 2.92 10.13 8.33
C LEU A 13 3.26 8.78 7.71
N GLY A 14 3.29 7.72 8.52
CA GLY A 14 3.52 6.38 8.01
C GLY A 14 2.43 5.94 7.04
N ALA A 15 1.17 6.16 7.40
CA ALA A 15 0.04 5.84 6.52
C ALA A 15 0.05 6.69 5.24
N PHE A 16 0.35 7.98 5.37
CA PHE A 16 0.45 8.88 4.22
C PHE A 16 1.54 8.41 3.24
N VAL A 17 2.71 8.05 3.76
CA VAL A 17 3.81 7.54 2.92
C VAL A 17 3.42 6.23 2.24
N CYS A 18 2.72 5.33 2.94
CA CYS A 18 2.20 4.11 2.33
C CYS A 18 1.33 4.43 1.12
N MET A 19 0.39 5.36 1.26
CA MET A 19 -0.53 5.73 0.18
C MET A 19 0.20 6.37 -1.00
N MET A 20 1.13 7.28 -0.72
CA MET A 20 1.92 7.96 -1.76
C MET A 20 2.77 6.97 -2.54
N LEU A 21 3.49 6.09 -1.85
CA LEU A 21 4.35 5.11 -2.50
C LEU A 21 3.54 4.08 -3.26
N ASN A 22 2.38 3.67 -2.74
CA ASN A 22 1.50 2.76 -3.44
C ASN A 22 1.10 3.33 -4.81
N GLY A 23 0.65 4.57 -4.84
CA GLY A 23 0.27 5.24 -6.09
C GLY A 23 1.43 5.38 -7.06
N LEU A 24 2.60 5.80 -6.56
CA LEU A 24 3.79 5.98 -7.39
C LEU A 24 4.27 4.64 -7.97
N LEU A 25 4.30 3.58 -7.16
CA LEU A 25 4.75 2.27 -7.62
C LEU A 25 3.77 1.65 -8.60
N LEU A 26 2.45 1.79 -8.39
CA LEU A 26 1.47 1.33 -9.35
C LEU A 26 1.67 2.01 -10.70
N GLY A 27 1.84 3.33 -10.71
CA GLY A 27 2.07 4.08 -11.93
C GLY A 27 3.33 3.64 -12.66
N LEU A 28 4.42 3.43 -11.90
CA LEU A 28 5.69 2.99 -12.46
C LEU A 28 5.59 1.56 -13.01
N MET A 29 4.99 0.65 -12.24
CA MET A 29 4.90 -0.75 -12.64
C MET A 29 3.99 -0.94 -13.85
N MET A 30 2.97 -0.11 -14.00
CA MET A 30 2.12 -0.14 -15.20
C MET A 30 2.88 0.24 -16.47
N LYS A 31 3.95 1.00 -16.33
CA LYS A 31 4.84 1.31 -17.47
C LYS A 31 5.79 0.16 -17.79
N VAL A 32 6.23 -0.55 -16.76
CA VAL A 32 7.17 -1.67 -16.91
C VAL A 32 6.44 -2.92 -17.40
N VAL A 33 5.29 -3.22 -16.81
CA VAL A 33 4.45 -4.36 -17.19
C VAL A 33 3.04 -3.81 -17.44
N PRO A 34 2.76 -3.33 -18.65
CA PRO A 34 1.45 -2.75 -18.95
C PRO A 34 0.34 -3.80 -18.85
N PRO A 35 -0.90 -3.37 -18.58
CA PRO A 35 -2.03 -4.30 -18.56
C PRO A 35 -2.19 -4.97 -19.92
N PRO A 36 -2.75 -6.20 -19.97
CA PRO A 36 -2.96 -6.87 -21.24
C PRO A 36 -4.01 -6.12 -22.09
N GLU A 37 -3.88 -6.28 -23.40
CA GLU A 37 -4.82 -5.69 -24.33
C GLU A 37 -6.23 -6.21 -24.05
N GLY A 38 -7.20 -5.31 -24.03
CA GLY A 38 -8.60 -5.68 -23.77
C GLY A 38 -8.96 -5.73 -22.28
N PHE A 39 -7.99 -5.58 -21.37
CA PHE A 39 -8.28 -5.56 -19.95
C PHE A 39 -8.91 -4.23 -19.53
N ASP A 40 -10.03 -4.32 -18.79
CA ASP A 40 -10.71 -3.17 -18.21
C ASP A 40 -11.04 -3.48 -16.75
N PRO A 41 -10.48 -2.72 -15.77
CA PRO A 41 -10.73 -2.99 -14.35
C PRO A 41 -12.19 -2.80 -13.95
N GLN A 42 -12.99 -2.10 -14.74
CA GLN A 42 -14.42 -1.93 -14.50
C GLN A 42 -15.24 -3.11 -15.00
N VAL A 43 -14.68 -3.99 -15.82
CA VAL A 43 -15.37 -5.13 -16.42
C VAL A 43 -14.77 -6.42 -15.91
N PHE A 44 -15.47 -7.08 -14.98
CA PHE A 44 -14.97 -8.29 -14.34
C PHE A 44 -14.63 -9.41 -15.34
N SER A 45 -15.39 -9.53 -16.41
CA SER A 45 -15.15 -10.58 -17.42
C SER A 45 -13.79 -10.45 -18.12
N THR A 46 -13.10 -9.31 -18.03
CA THR A 46 -11.77 -9.14 -18.61
C THR A 46 -10.64 -9.60 -17.69
N TYR A 47 -10.95 -9.98 -16.44
CA TYR A 47 -9.92 -10.34 -15.45
C TYR A 47 -9.20 -11.63 -15.81
N HIS A 48 -9.78 -12.50 -16.62
CA HIS A 48 -9.11 -13.71 -17.10
C HIS A 48 -7.90 -13.41 -17.98
N LEU A 49 -7.76 -12.18 -18.48
CA LEU A 49 -6.61 -11.76 -19.28
C LEU A 49 -5.36 -11.53 -18.42
N LEU A 50 -5.54 -11.37 -17.09
CA LEU A 50 -4.41 -11.12 -16.19
C LEU A 50 -3.57 -12.37 -16.01
N GLU A 51 -2.26 -12.21 -16.14
CA GLU A 51 -1.28 -13.23 -15.84
C GLU A 51 -0.55 -12.90 -14.54
N ALA A 52 0.26 -13.82 -14.04
CA ALA A 52 1.02 -13.61 -12.81
C ALA A 52 1.87 -12.32 -12.86
N LYS A 53 2.49 -12.02 -14.01
CA LYS A 53 3.30 -10.80 -14.17
C LYS A 53 2.50 -9.52 -13.96
N HIS A 54 1.21 -9.53 -14.30
CA HIS A 54 0.34 -8.37 -14.13
C HIS A 54 -0.05 -8.16 -12.67
N LEU A 55 -0.05 -9.22 -11.86
CA LEU A 55 -0.38 -9.16 -10.45
C LEU A 55 0.82 -8.72 -9.60
N MET A 56 2.03 -8.77 -10.14
CA MET A 56 3.23 -8.31 -9.41
C MET A 56 3.18 -6.81 -9.12
N ALA A 57 2.62 -6.01 -10.03
CA ALA A 57 2.53 -4.57 -9.83
C ALA A 57 1.72 -4.21 -8.58
N PRO A 58 0.47 -4.65 -8.42
CA PRO A 58 -0.28 -4.36 -7.19
C PRO A 58 0.33 -5.01 -5.96
N PHE A 59 0.93 -6.21 -6.08
CA PHE A 59 1.59 -6.86 -4.96
C PHE A 59 2.76 -6.03 -4.44
N LEU A 60 3.69 -5.63 -5.32
CA LEU A 60 4.86 -4.84 -4.93
C LEU A 60 4.46 -3.43 -4.50
N ALA A 61 3.47 -2.83 -5.17
CA ALA A 61 2.97 -1.50 -4.84
C ALA A 61 2.30 -1.48 -3.47
N HIS A 62 1.95 -2.63 -2.91
CA HIS A 62 1.37 -2.74 -1.58
C HIS A 62 2.40 -3.17 -0.54
N ALA A 63 3.22 -4.17 -0.87
CA ALA A 63 4.19 -4.75 0.06
C ALA A 63 5.32 -3.78 0.40
N LEU A 64 5.91 -3.13 -0.61
CA LEU A 64 7.02 -2.21 -0.39
C LEU A 64 6.61 -0.95 0.40
N PRO A 65 5.50 -0.26 0.06
CA PRO A 65 5.04 0.87 0.87
C PRO A 65 4.69 0.48 2.31
N SER A 66 4.14 -0.70 2.53
CA SER A 66 3.83 -1.18 3.89
C SER A 66 5.10 -1.28 4.72
N LEU A 67 6.17 -1.81 4.15
CA LEU A 67 7.46 -1.94 4.83
C LEU A 67 8.05 -0.57 5.12
N ILE A 68 8.08 0.31 4.13
CA ILE A 68 8.67 1.64 4.27
C ILE A 68 7.86 2.51 5.23
N GLY A 69 6.52 2.51 5.09
CA GLY A 69 5.65 3.27 5.97
C GLY A 69 5.71 2.80 7.41
N GLY A 70 5.78 1.49 7.61
CA GLY A 70 5.96 0.90 8.94
C GLY A 70 7.30 1.30 9.56
N LEU A 71 8.37 1.26 8.78
CA LEU A 71 9.69 1.68 9.25
C LEU A 71 9.68 3.17 9.63
N LEU A 72 9.07 4.02 8.81
CA LEU A 72 8.96 5.45 9.10
C LEU A 72 8.18 5.68 10.40
N ALA A 73 7.08 4.97 10.59
CA ALA A 73 6.30 5.06 11.81
C ALA A 73 7.14 4.67 13.04
N ALA A 74 7.95 3.61 12.93
CA ALA A 74 8.83 3.20 14.00
C ALA A 74 9.89 4.25 14.31
N LEU A 75 10.42 4.94 13.30
CA LEU A 75 11.43 5.99 13.49
C LEU A 75 10.84 7.23 14.15
N ILE A 76 9.61 7.60 13.82
CA ILE A 76 8.96 8.80 14.36
C ILE A 76 8.39 8.56 15.75
N ALA A 77 7.85 7.37 16.02
CA ALA A 77 7.19 7.07 17.29
C ALA A 77 8.14 7.26 18.48
N ALA A 78 7.61 7.86 19.55
CA ALA A 78 8.37 8.08 20.76
C ALA A 78 8.45 6.82 21.62
N THR A 79 7.39 6.01 21.61
CA THR A 79 7.26 4.79 22.41
C THR A 79 6.62 3.70 21.55
N ARG A 80 6.76 2.44 22.00
CA ARG A 80 6.12 1.29 21.35
C ARG A 80 6.32 1.28 19.83
N LYS A 81 7.54 1.47 19.38
CA LYS A 81 7.89 1.64 17.97
C LYS A 81 7.38 0.49 17.10
N VAL A 82 7.55 -0.75 17.56
CA VAL A 82 7.07 -1.93 16.81
C VAL A 82 5.56 -1.94 16.71
N THR A 83 4.86 -1.56 17.79
CA THR A 83 3.40 -1.49 17.80
C THR A 83 2.89 -0.52 16.73
N PHE A 84 3.47 0.68 16.65
CA PHE A 84 3.03 1.67 15.67
C PHE A 84 3.41 1.29 14.25
N ALA A 85 4.55 0.63 14.06
CA ALA A 85 4.89 0.07 12.76
C ALA A 85 3.86 -0.96 12.31
N LEU A 86 3.44 -1.84 13.21
CA LEU A 86 2.41 -2.84 12.92
C LEU A 86 1.06 -2.22 12.66
N VAL A 87 0.69 -1.15 13.38
CA VAL A 87 -0.56 -0.42 13.15
C VAL A 87 -0.59 0.14 11.74
N VAL A 88 0.47 0.81 11.30
CA VAL A 88 0.54 1.37 9.95
C VAL A 88 0.47 0.27 8.90
N GLY A 89 1.22 -0.82 9.09
CA GLY A 89 1.19 -1.96 8.18
C GLY A 89 -0.20 -2.59 8.10
N ALA A 90 -0.87 -2.74 9.25
CA ALA A 90 -2.22 -3.30 9.30
C ALA A 90 -3.24 -2.40 8.62
N LEU A 91 -3.16 -1.08 8.81
CA LEU A 91 -4.05 -0.13 8.13
C LEU A 91 -3.89 -0.23 6.61
N HIS A 92 -2.65 -0.30 6.14
CA HIS A 92 -2.38 -0.42 4.71
C HIS A 92 -2.90 -1.75 4.16
N LEU A 93 -2.70 -2.84 4.89
CA LEU A 93 -3.21 -4.15 4.51
C LEU A 93 -4.74 -4.16 4.44
N LEU A 94 -5.41 -3.59 5.45
CA LEU A 94 -6.88 -3.50 5.46
C LEU A 94 -7.38 -2.67 4.29
N GLY A 95 -6.69 -1.59 3.94
CA GLY A 95 -7.02 -0.80 2.77
C GLY A 95 -6.92 -1.61 1.48
N GLY A 96 -5.89 -2.45 1.35
CA GLY A 96 -5.72 -3.34 0.21
C GLY A 96 -6.80 -4.41 0.13
N ILE A 97 -7.17 -5.00 1.27
CA ILE A 97 -8.25 -5.99 1.33
C ILE A 97 -9.58 -5.35 0.94
N ALA A 98 -9.88 -4.17 1.49
CA ALA A 98 -11.09 -3.43 1.14
C ALA A 98 -11.14 -3.12 -0.35
N ALA A 99 -10.03 -2.68 -0.94
CA ALA A 99 -9.95 -2.40 -2.36
C ALA A 99 -10.22 -3.66 -3.19
N ALA A 100 -9.71 -4.81 -2.77
CA ALA A 100 -9.94 -6.07 -3.46
C ALA A 100 -11.42 -6.46 -3.48
N TYR A 101 -12.14 -6.20 -2.38
CA TYR A 101 -13.58 -6.47 -2.32
C TYR A 101 -14.41 -5.47 -3.14
N MET A 102 -13.86 -4.31 -3.45
CA MET A 102 -14.54 -3.29 -4.27
C MET A 102 -14.39 -3.54 -5.76
N ILE A 103 -13.49 -4.41 -6.16
CA ILE A 103 -13.34 -4.81 -7.56
C ILE A 103 -14.53 -5.68 -7.96
N PRO A 104 -15.25 -5.31 -9.02
CA PRO A 104 -16.43 -6.06 -9.46
C PRO A 104 -16.09 -7.45 -10.03
#